data_59aa6959866d3c3a59bc08d5c706ea38
#
_entry.id   59aa6959866d3c3a59bc08d5c706ea38
#
_cell.length_a   1.000
_cell.length_b   1.000
_cell.length_c   1.000
_cell.angle_alpha   90.00
_cell.angle_beta   90.00
_cell.angle_gamma   90.00
#
_symmetry.space_group_name_H-M   'P 1'
#
loop_
_entity.id
_entity.type
_entity.pdbx_description
1 polymer ?
#
loop_
_entity_poly.entity_id
_entity_poly.type
_entity_poly.pdbx_seq_one_letter_code
_entity_poly.pdbx_strand_id
1 'polypeptide(L)'
;TITVTAENGLLSTEDLDYFDLKDGDRLMIIAHPDDDLLWGGGNMIQEIKELKETGNNYFVVCLTNGSYDSRARDFDSAMNDIGAKHVILRYPDLYRRHQVAWGPYTNYITQDIRRIMNYRNWSKIVTHNPDGEYGHQHHKKTDELVTAVSHENAEHYDKLYYFEKFYTQDAIPEGLAKLPSDVAQKKHALIFKNYFDRGAIRMYEYFNDYENWVKATDWQ
;
A
#
# COMPACT_ATOMS: atom_id res chain seq x y z
N THR A 1 -11.92 13.95 -14.07
CA THR A 1 -10.84 14.81 -13.48
C THR A 1 -11.25 15.14 -12.07
N ILE A 2 -10.55 14.60 -11.08
CA ILE A 2 -10.83 14.87 -9.67
C ILE A 2 -10.27 16.26 -9.35
N THR A 3 -11.13 17.16 -8.87
CA THR A 3 -10.72 18.50 -8.48
C THR A 3 -10.29 18.50 -7.01
N VAL A 4 -9.06 18.87 -6.73
CA VAL A 4 -8.54 19.03 -5.37
C VAL A 4 -9.12 20.29 -4.76
N THR A 5 -9.79 20.19 -3.63
CA THR A 5 -10.17 21.33 -2.79
C THR A 5 -9.41 21.29 -1.48
N ALA A 6 -9.09 22.45 -0.93
CA ALA A 6 -8.26 22.60 0.27
C ALA A 6 -8.78 21.83 1.51
N GLU A 7 -10.05 21.50 1.55
CA GLU A 7 -10.72 20.94 2.71
C GLU A 7 -11.03 19.42 2.57
N ASN A 8 -10.97 18.86 1.36
CA ASN A 8 -11.58 17.55 1.08
C ASN A 8 -10.61 16.48 0.55
N GLY A 9 -9.34 16.78 0.33
CA GLY A 9 -8.41 15.83 -0.32
C GLY A 9 -8.75 15.63 -1.81
N LEU A 10 -8.35 14.49 -2.38
CA LEU A 10 -8.55 14.11 -3.78
C LEU A 10 -9.76 13.22 -4.03
N LEU A 11 -10.26 12.53 -2.99
CA LEU A 11 -11.37 11.59 -3.08
C LEU A 11 -12.62 12.15 -2.42
N SER A 12 -13.76 11.92 -3.05
CA SER A 12 -15.08 12.10 -2.45
C SER A 12 -15.69 10.75 -2.03
N THR A 13 -16.80 10.78 -1.32
CA THR A 13 -17.56 9.55 -1.02
C THR A 13 -18.09 8.92 -2.30
N GLU A 14 -18.54 9.73 -3.25
CA GLU A 14 -19.04 9.28 -4.56
C GLU A 14 -17.94 8.58 -5.38
N ASP A 15 -16.69 9.03 -5.27
CA ASP A 15 -15.55 8.34 -5.90
C ASP A 15 -15.36 6.94 -5.31
N LEU A 16 -15.54 6.77 -3.99
CA LEU A 16 -15.42 5.48 -3.31
C LEU A 16 -16.61 4.55 -3.62
N ASP A 17 -17.81 5.09 -3.83
CA ASP A 17 -19.00 4.32 -4.21
C ASP A 17 -18.80 3.57 -5.54
N TYR A 18 -17.98 4.11 -6.44
CA TYR A 18 -17.64 3.48 -7.72
C TYR A 18 -17.02 2.08 -7.56
N PHE A 19 -16.31 1.83 -6.47
CA PHE A 19 -15.54 0.59 -6.28
C PHE A 19 -16.37 -0.56 -5.71
N ASP A 20 -17.66 -0.36 -5.36
CA ASP A 20 -18.50 -1.39 -4.72
C ASP A 20 -17.78 -2.09 -3.56
N LEU A 21 -17.29 -1.30 -2.61
CA LEU A 21 -16.58 -1.75 -1.42
C LEU A 21 -17.58 -2.20 -0.35
N LYS A 22 -17.20 -3.22 0.42
CA LYS A 22 -18.07 -3.86 1.41
C LYS A 22 -17.39 -3.92 2.78
N ASP A 23 -18.21 -4.04 3.82
CA ASP A 23 -17.71 -4.41 5.14
C ASP A 23 -17.04 -5.80 5.07
N GLY A 24 -15.91 -5.93 5.72
CA GLY A 24 -15.08 -7.14 5.65
C GLY A 24 -14.03 -7.15 4.52
N ASP A 25 -14.06 -6.19 3.61
CA ASP A 25 -12.97 -5.99 2.63
C ASP A 25 -11.65 -5.68 3.36
N ARG A 26 -10.52 -5.92 2.71
CA ARG A 26 -9.18 -5.55 3.20
C ARG A 26 -8.67 -4.32 2.47
N LEU A 27 -7.94 -3.47 3.19
CA LEU A 27 -7.41 -2.20 2.71
C LEU A 27 -5.89 -2.19 2.77
N MET A 28 -5.24 -1.73 1.71
CA MET A 28 -3.82 -1.38 1.70
C MET A 28 -3.65 0.06 1.25
N ILE A 29 -2.85 0.84 1.98
CA ILE A 29 -2.52 2.23 1.62
C ILE A 29 -1.01 2.32 1.46
N ILE A 30 -0.57 2.70 0.27
CA ILE A 30 0.85 2.77 -0.12
C ILE A 30 1.23 4.13 -0.72
N ALA A 31 2.50 4.42 -0.68
CA ALA A 31 3.04 5.69 -1.19
C ALA A 31 3.18 5.69 -2.73
N HIS A 32 3.76 4.64 -3.32
CA HIS A 32 4.11 4.62 -4.74
C HIS A 32 3.64 3.35 -5.46
N PRO A 33 3.43 3.44 -6.79
CA PRO A 33 3.32 2.24 -7.62
C PRO A 33 4.60 1.41 -7.52
N ASP A 34 4.48 0.14 -7.27
CA ASP A 34 5.46 -0.91 -6.97
C ASP A 34 5.52 -1.34 -5.49
N ASP A 35 5.21 -0.46 -4.54
CA ASP A 35 5.14 -0.81 -3.10
C ASP A 35 4.14 -1.94 -2.83
N ASP A 36 3.04 -1.99 -3.60
CA ASP A 36 1.99 -3.00 -3.54
C ASP A 36 2.53 -4.44 -3.67
N LEU A 37 3.30 -4.69 -4.71
CA LEU A 37 3.86 -6.01 -4.97
C LEU A 37 5.19 -6.23 -4.22
N LEU A 38 6.01 -5.19 -4.08
CA LEU A 38 7.33 -5.31 -3.46
C LEU A 38 7.21 -5.73 -1.98
N TRP A 39 6.31 -5.06 -1.23
CA TRP A 39 6.16 -5.27 0.21
C TRP A 39 4.94 -6.12 0.59
N GLY A 40 4.00 -6.33 -0.34
CA GLY A 40 2.72 -6.94 -0.04
C GLY A 40 2.20 -7.98 -1.02
N GLY A 41 2.88 -8.23 -2.14
CA GLY A 41 2.35 -9.05 -3.22
C GLY A 41 2.07 -10.50 -2.83
N GLY A 42 2.91 -11.10 -2.01
CA GLY A 42 2.74 -12.48 -1.56
C GLY A 42 1.56 -12.65 -0.60
N ASN A 43 1.45 -11.78 0.38
CA ASN A 43 0.31 -11.77 1.30
C ASN A 43 -1.00 -11.47 0.56
N MET A 44 -1.00 -10.47 -0.36
CA MET A 44 -2.19 -10.19 -1.17
C MET A 44 -2.65 -11.39 -1.99
N ILE A 45 -1.73 -12.14 -2.63
CA ILE A 45 -2.08 -13.36 -3.40
C ILE A 45 -2.85 -14.35 -2.53
N GLN A 46 -2.40 -14.57 -1.29
CA GLN A 46 -3.04 -15.49 -0.36
C GLN A 46 -4.39 -14.95 0.14
N GLU A 47 -4.39 -13.69 0.57
CA GLU A 47 -5.56 -13.03 1.14
C GLU A 47 -6.69 -12.82 0.12
N ILE A 48 -6.39 -12.50 -1.14
CA ILE A 48 -7.39 -12.38 -2.21
C ILE A 48 -8.07 -13.73 -2.47
N LYS A 49 -7.31 -14.84 -2.38
CA LYS A 49 -7.91 -16.17 -2.50
C LYS A 49 -8.92 -16.44 -1.38
N GLU A 50 -8.57 -16.10 -0.14
CA GLU A 50 -9.48 -16.22 1.02
C GLU A 50 -10.72 -15.34 0.87
N LEU A 51 -10.54 -14.08 0.47
CA LEU A 51 -11.62 -13.11 0.31
C LEU A 51 -12.65 -13.52 -0.74
N LYS A 52 -12.24 -14.21 -1.79
CA LYS A 52 -13.15 -14.74 -2.82
C LYS A 52 -14.17 -15.73 -2.24
N GLU A 53 -13.80 -16.47 -1.20
CA GLU A 53 -14.71 -17.41 -0.54
C GLU A 53 -15.83 -16.70 0.24
N THR A 54 -15.58 -15.49 0.70
CA THR A 54 -16.56 -14.66 1.45
C THR A 54 -17.26 -13.63 0.58
N GLY A 55 -16.87 -13.47 -0.69
CA GLY A 55 -17.39 -12.42 -1.59
C GLY A 55 -16.84 -11.03 -1.27
N ASN A 56 -15.76 -10.94 -0.52
CA ASN A 56 -15.06 -9.72 -0.18
C ASN A 56 -13.92 -9.43 -1.17
N ASN A 57 -13.38 -8.22 -1.10
CA ASN A 57 -12.35 -7.71 -1.99
C ASN A 57 -11.12 -7.23 -1.23
N TYR A 58 -10.01 -7.11 -1.95
CA TYR A 58 -8.86 -6.31 -1.55
C TYR A 58 -8.94 -4.95 -2.24
N PHE A 59 -8.77 -3.87 -1.50
CA PHE A 59 -8.72 -2.51 -2.04
C PHE A 59 -7.36 -1.88 -1.77
N VAL A 60 -6.66 -1.47 -2.82
CA VAL A 60 -5.33 -0.87 -2.74
C VAL A 60 -5.40 0.60 -3.15
N VAL A 61 -4.93 1.48 -2.29
CA VAL A 61 -4.85 2.93 -2.51
C VAL A 61 -3.38 3.32 -2.64
N CYS A 62 -2.98 3.79 -3.81
CA CYS A 62 -1.66 4.39 -4.03
C CYS A 62 -1.77 5.91 -3.99
N LEU A 63 -0.97 6.58 -3.16
CA LEU A 63 -1.09 8.01 -2.91
C LEU A 63 -0.50 8.89 -4.02
N THR A 64 0.51 8.41 -4.75
CA THR A 64 1.24 9.21 -5.75
C THR A 64 1.12 8.69 -7.17
N ASN A 65 1.65 9.48 -8.10
CA ASN A 65 1.89 9.11 -9.51
C ASN A 65 0.63 8.92 -10.39
N GLY A 66 -0.58 9.23 -9.91
CA GLY A 66 -1.79 9.13 -10.73
C GLY A 66 -1.81 10.06 -11.94
N SER A 67 -0.95 11.09 -11.98
CA SER A 67 -0.74 11.97 -13.15
C SER A 67 0.42 11.51 -14.04
N TYR A 68 1.11 10.42 -13.70
CA TYR A 68 2.25 9.91 -14.45
C TYR A 68 1.86 8.64 -15.20
N ASP A 69 1.46 8.80 -16.46
CA ASP A 69 0.80 7.76 -17.26
C ASP A 69 1.47 6.38 -17.25
N SER A 70 2.81 6.31 -17.31
CA SER A 70 3.51 5.02 -17.31
C SER A 70 3.41 4.31 -15.97
N ARG A 71 3.59 5.03 -14.86
CA ARG A 71 3.51 4.47 -13.52
C ARG A 71 2.07 4.10 -13.13
N ALA A 72 1.12 4.94 -13.51
CA ALA A 72 -0.30 4.67 -13.30
C ALA A 72 -0.75 3.42 -14.06
N ARG A 73 -0.29 3.22 -15.31
CA ARG A 73 -0.60 2.00 -16.09
C ARG A 73 0.05 0.75 -15.50
N ASP A 74 1.30 0.85 -15.03
CA ASP A 74 1.98 -0.27 -14.38
C ASP A 74 1.21 -0.71 -13.13
N PHE A 75 0.79 0.24 -12.30
CA PHE A 75 -0.02 -0.02 -11.11
C PHE A 75 -1.39 -0.62 -11.46
N ASP A 76 -2.11 -0.02 -12.41
CA ASP A 76 -3.40 -0.53 -12.87
C ASP A 76 -3.28 -1.98 -13.39
N SER A 77 -2.25 -2.24 -14.21
CA SER A 77 -1.97 -3.58 -14.71
C SER A 77 -1.66 -4.58 -13.59
N ALA A 78 -0.84 -4.19 -12.62
CA ALA A 78 -0.48 -5.04 -11.49
C ALA A 78 -1.69 -5.39 -10.63
N MET A 79 -2.54 -4.42 -10.32
CA MET A 79 -3.73 -4.62 -9.50
C MET A 79 -4.79 -5.46 -10.21
N ASN A 80 -4.99 -5.25 -11.51
CA ASN A 80 -5.87 -6.09 -12.32
C ASN A 80 -5.37 -7.54 -12.38
N ASP A 81 -4.07 -7.74 -12.58
CA ASP A 81 -3.47 -9.09 -12.65
C ASP A 81 -3.58 -9.85 -11.32
N ILE A 82 -3.41 -9.18 -10.18
CA ILE A 82 -3.57 -9.82 -8.86
C ILE A 82 -5.03 -9.97 -8.45
N GLY A 83 -5.94 -9.21 -9.06
CA GLY A 83 -7.36 -9.23 -8.78
C GLY A 83 -7.79 -8.36 -7.59
N ALA A 84 -7.10 -7.24 -7.37
CA ALA A 84 -7.43 -6.24 -6.37
C ALA A 84 -8.21 -5.06 -6.99
N LYS A 85 -9.20 -4.54 -6.28
CA LYS A 85 -9.76 -3.21 -6.55
C LYS A 85 -8.74 -2.16 -6.17
N HIS A 86 -8.69 -1.04 -6.88
CA HIS A 86 -7.62 -0.06 -6.64
C HIS A 86 -7.97 1.34 -7.08
N VAL A 87 -7.27 2.31 -6.49
CA VAL A 87 -7.26 3.71 -6.90
C VAL A 87 -5.86 4.28 -6.75
N ILE A 88 -5.47 5.13 -7.69
CA ILE A 88 -4.21 5.86 -7.65
C ILE A 88 -4.47 7.36 -7.57
N LEU A 89 -3.91 8.00 -6.54
CA LEU A 89 -4.04 9.43 -6.32
C LEU A 89 -2.88 10.19 -6.99
N ARG A 90 -2.93 11.51 -6.93
CA ARG A 90 -2.02 12.40 -7.65
C ARG A 90 -1.20 13.31 -6.74
N TYR A 91 -0.94 12.85 -5.50
CA TYR A 91 0.00 13.58 -4.66
C TYR A 91 1.39 13.56 -5.27
N PRO A 92 2.18 14.63 -5.12
CA PRO A 92 3.48 14.73 -5.78
C PRO A 92 4.47 13.72 -5.20
N ASP A 93 5.24 13.09 -6.07
CA ASP A 93 6.35 12.20 -5.72
C ASP A 93 7.68 12.92 -6.00
N LEU A 94 8.03 13.12 -7.26
CA LEU A 94 9.28 13.73 -7.69
C LEU A 94 9.05 15.04 -8.47
N TYR A 95 9.88 16.03 -8.18
CA TYR A 95 10.02 17.21 -9.02
C TYR A 95 11.51 17.38 -9.41
N ARG A 96 11.81 17.38 -10.71
CA ARG A 96 13.18 17.46 -11.22
C ARG A 96 14.14 16.45 -10.57
N ARG A 97 13.68 15.20 -10.40
CA ARG A 97 14.39 14.07 -9.76
C ARG A 97 14.62 14.22 -8.24
N HIS A 98 14.04 15.22 -7.61
CA HIS A 98 14.07 15.38 -6.15
C HIS A 98 12.72 15.01 -5.55
N GLN A 99 12.75 14.31 -4.44
CA GLN A 99 11.55 13.97 -3.71
C GLN A 99 10.84 15.24 -3.21
N VAL A 100 9.54 15.33 -3.45
CA VAL A 100 8.73 16.45 -2.99
C VAL A 100 8.33 16.23 -1.52
N ALA A 101 8.61 17.18 -0.67
CA ALA A 101 8.17 17.13 0.73
C ALA A 101 6.64 17.26 0.82
N TRP A 102 6.00 16.42 1.64
CA TRP A 102 4.54 16.40 1.80
C TRP A 102 3.98 17.37 2.86
N GLY A 103 4.84 18.21 3.49
CA GLY A 103 4.36 19.20 4.45
C GLY A 103 3.13 19.98 3.97
N PRO A 104 3.17 20.62 2.79
CA PRO A 104 2.02 21.37 2.25
C PRO A 104 0.80 20.50 1.91
N TYR A 105 0.97 19.21 1.73
CA TYR A 105 -0.08 18.28 1.32
C TYR A 105 -0.63 17.43 2.47
N THR A 106 -0.04 17.53 3.65
CA THR A 106 -0.36 16.66 4.80
C THR A 106 -1.84 16.66 5.12
N ASN A 107 -2.49 17.82 5.20
CA ASN A 107 -3.91 17.91 5.52
C ASN A 107 -4.79 17.23 4.45
N TYR A 108 -4.45 17.37 3.18
CA TYR A 108 -5.20 16.74 2.08
C TYR A 108 -5.06 15.22 2.11
N ILE A 109 -3.86 14.73 2.27
CA ILE A 109 -3.57 13.30 2.37
C ILE A 109 -4.31 12.71 3.58
N THR A 110 -4.25 13.39 4.73
CA THR A 110 -4.95 12.97 5.95
C THR A 110 -6.46 12.87 5.73
N GLN A 111 -7.07 13.83 5.03
CA GLN A 111 -8.51 13.80 4.72
C GLN A 111 -8.87 12.63 3.82
N ASP A 112 -8.06 12.33 2.80
CA ASP A 112 -8.28 11.16 1.94
C ASP A 112 -8.16 9.86 2.74
N ILE A 113 -7.11 9.71 3.55
CA ILE A 113 -6.91 8.53 4.41
C ILE A 113 -8.08 8.37 5.38
N ARG A 114 -8.53 9.43 6.04
CA ARG A 114 -9.66 9.41 6.97
C ARG A 114 -10.95 8.99 6.27
N ARG A 115 -11.21 9.52 5.08
CA ARG A 115 -12.39 9.17 4.28
C ARG A 115 -12.37 7.72 3.87
N ILE A 116 -11.25 7.22 3.39
CA ILE A 116 -11.08 5.81 3.00
C ILE A 116 -11.25 4.90 4.21
N MET A 117 -10.55 5.16 5.32
CA MET A 117 -10.60 4.30 6.50
C MET A 117 -11.97 4.26 7.15
N ASN A 118 -12.74 5.36 7.11
CA ASN A 118 -14.09 5.42 7.65
C ASN A 118 -15.19 4.98 6.66
N TYR A 119 -14.84 4.66 5.42
CA TYR A 119 -15.82 4.35 4.40
C TYR A 119 -16.49 2.98 4.60
N ARG A 120 -15.76 1.99 5.10
CA ARG A 120 -16.25 0.64 5.40
C ARG A 120 -15.61 0.10 6.68
N ASN A 121 -16.25 -0.93 7.23
CA ASN A 121 -15.65 -1.69 8.32
C ASN A 121 -14.65 -2.72 7.75
N TRP A 122 -13.42 -2.28 7.56
CA TRP A 122 -12.34 -3.11 7.02
C TRP A 122 -11.99 -4.27 7.95
N SER A 123 -11.75 -5.46 7.42
CA SER A 123 -11.29 -6.61 8.22
C SER A 123 -9.80 -6.58 8.52
N LYS A 124 -9.03 -5.89 7.68
CA LYS A 124 -7.59 -5.63 7.85
C LYS A 124 -7.22 -4.34 7.13
N ILE A 125 -6.31 -3.58 7.71
CA ILE A 125 -5.70 -2.39 7.11
C ILE A 125 -4.18 -2.60 7.11
N VAL A 126 -3.52 -2.36 5.98
CA VAL A 126 -2.07 -2.54 5.81
C VAL A 126 -1.46 -1.28 5.24
N THR A 127 -0.30 -0.89 5.74
CA THR A 127 0.47 0.25 5.24
C THR A 127 1.97 0.08 5.48
N HIS A 128 2.75 1.07 5.06
CA HIS A 128 4.18 1.17 5.35
C HIS A 128 4.47 1.10 6.85
N ASN A 129 5.68 0.69 7.21
CA ASN A 129 6.10 0.66 8.59
C ASN A 129 6.72 2.01 9.05
N PRO A 130 6.86 2.23 10.38
CA PRO A 130 7.40 3.48 10.92
C PRO A 130 8.83 3.81 10.50
N ASP A 131 9.62 2.79 10.12
CA ASP A 131 10.98 2.97 9.61
C ASP A 131 10.99 3.40 8.13
N GLY A 132 9.83 3.27 7.43
CA GLY A 132 9.68 3.53 5.99
C GLY A 132 10.45 2.52 5.16
N GLU A 133 10.43 1.26 5.59
CA GLU A 133 11.21 0.12 5.08
C GLU A 133 12.71 0.48 5.11
N TYR A 134 13.26 0.90 4.00
CA TYR A 134 14.65 1.34 3.86
C TYR A 134 14.87 2.83 4.20
N GLY A 135 13.95 3.48 4.90
CA GLY A 135 14.06 4.86 5.34
C GLY A 135 13.43 5.90 4.40
N HIS A 136 12.58 5.47 3.46
CA HIS A 136 11.94 6.37 2.50
C HIS A 136 10.97 7.35 3.17
N GLN A 137 11.13 8.66 2.90
CA GLN A 137 10.37 9.70 3.61
C GLN A 137 8.85 9.64 3.35
N HIS A 138 8.43 9.33 2.11
CA HIS A 138 7.00 9.16 1.81
C HIS A 138 6.40 7.93 2.49
N HIS A 139 7.16 6.83 2.64
CA HIS A 139 6.72 5.66 3.38
C HIS A 139 6.51 5.99 4.85
N LYS A 140 7.49 6.64 5.49
CA LYS A 140 7.38 7.14 6.88
C LYS A 140 6.18 8.07 7.06
N LYS A 141 5.95 8.97 6.09
CA LYS A 141 4.82 9.89 6.16
C LYS A 141 3.50 9.19 5.95
N THR A 142 3.43 8.19 5.08
CA THR A 142 2.24 7.37 4.88
C THR A 142 1.89 6.61 6.16
N ASP A 143 2.88 5.95 6.79
CA ASP A 143 2.71 5.33 8.09
C ASP A 143 2.20 6.31 9.14
N GLU A 144 2.90 7.44 9.32
CA GLU A 144 2.53 8.48 10.29
C GLU A 144 1.06 8.87 10.17
N LEU A 145 0.58 9.13 8.94
CA LEU A 145 -0.77 9.62 8.71
C LEU A 145 -1.82 8.50 8.85
N VAL A 146 -1.55 7.31 8.36
CA VAL A 146 -2.46 6.16 8.51
C VAL A 146 -2.58 5.77 9.99
N THR A 147 -1.47 5.71 10.70
CA THR A 147 -1.44 5.41 12.13
C THR A 147 -2.19 6.46 12.95
N ALA A 148 -1.95 7.76 12.66
CA ALA A 148 -2.67 8.84 13.34
C ALA A 148 -4.19 8.75 13.13
N VAL A 149 -4.64 8.52 11.90
CA VAL A 149 -6.06 8.34 11.61
C VAL A 149 -6.63 7.08 12.25
N SER A 150 -5.86 5.99 12.31
CA SER A 150 -6.32 4.76 12.96
C SER A 150 -6.61 4.95 14.45
N HIS A 151 -5.87 5.83 15.13
CA HIS A 151 -6.13 6.16 16.53
C HIS A 151 -7.42 6.97 16.77
N GLU A 152 -8.03 7.53 15.74
CA GLU A 152 -9.35 8.17 15.83
C GLU A 152 -10.48 7.15 16.05
N ASN A 153 -10.24 5.88 15.73
CA ASN A 153 -11.16 4.77 15.93
C ASN A 153 -10.39 3.51 16.36
N ALA A 154 -10.60 3.08 17.61
CA ALA A 154 -9.88 1.93 18.18
C ALA A 154 -9.99 0.65 17.34
N GLU A 155 -11.13 0.42 16.67
CA GLU A 155 -11.30 -0.74 15.78
C GLU A 155 -10.35 -0.71 14.58
N HIS A 156 -9.98 0.47 14.08
CA HIS A 156 -9.02 0.59 12.99
C HIS A 156 -7.62 0.24 13.44
N TYR A 157 -7.17 0.75 14.60
CA TYR A 157 -5.85 0.48 15.13
C TYR A 157 -5.64 -1.00 15.44
N ASP A 158 -6.65 -1.68 15.97
CA ASP A 158 -6.61 -3.12 16.24
C ASP A 158 -6.48 -3.99 14.98
N LYS A 159 -6.85 -3.44 13.82
CA LYS A 159 -6.79 -4.11 12.51
C LYS A 159 -5.64 -3.63 11.63
N LEU A 160 -4.80 -2.70 12.14
CA LEU A 160 -3.68 -2.12 11.41
C LEU A 160 -2.45 -3.03 11.46
N TYR A 161 -1.87 -3.25 10.29
CA TYR A 161 -0.62 -3.98 10.07
C TYR A 161 0.36 -3.11 9.31
N TYR A 162 1.64 -3.25 9.64
CA TYR A 162 2.75 -2.65 8.94
C TYR A 162 3.47 -3.68 8.08
N PHE A 163 4.04 -3.23 6.96
CA PHE A 163 4.97 -4.03 6.21
C PHE A 163 6.12 -4.49 7.10
N GLU A 164 6.75 -5.60 6.72
CA GLU A 164 7.84 -6.20 7.46
C GLU A 164 8.98 -5.21 7.72
N LYS A 165 9.63 -5.35 8.86
CA LYS A 165 10.91 -4.70 9.12
C LYS A 165 11.91 -5.07 8.04
N PHE A 166 12.51 -4.05 7.44
CA PHE A 166 13.48 -4.23 6.36
C PHE A 166 14.86 -4.57 6.91
N TYR A 167 15.56 -5.46 6.21
CA TYR A 167 16.94 -5.82 6.51
C TYR A 167 17.78 -5.70 5.23
N THR A 168 19.02 -5.21 5.37
CA THR A 168 20.01 -5.32 4.29
C THR A 168 20.35 -6.79 4.07
N GLN A 169 20.84 -7.12 2.89
CA GLN A 169 21.08 -8.52 2.49
C GLN A 169 22.01 -9.30 3.44
N ASP A 170 22.96 -8.61 4.04
CA ASP A 170 23.93 -9.16 5.01
C ASP A 170 23.41 -9.20 6.45
N ALA A 171 22.26 -8.57 6.72
CA ALA A 171 21.65 -8.46 8.05
C ALA A 171 20.34 -9.24 8.20
N ILE A 172 19.92 -9.99 7.18
CA ILE A 172 18.70 -10.81 7.26
C ILE A 172 18.86 -11.83 8.39
N PRO A 173 17.95 -11.84 9.39
CA PRO A 173 18.04 -12.80 10.49
C PRO A 173 17.99 -14.25 10.01
N GLU A 174 18.80 -15.11 10.59
CA GLU A 174 18.74 -16.54 10.35
C GLU A 174 17.37 -17.08 10.77
N GLY A 175 16.71 -17.84 9.88
CA GLY A 175 15.39 -18.40 10.17
C GLY A 175 14.22 -17.43 9.97
N LEU A 176 14.45 -16.21 9.46
CA LEU A 176 13.35 -15.32 9.07
C LEU A 176 12.41 -16.07 8.11
N ALA A 177 11.11 -16.06 8.43
CA ALA A 177 10.12 -16.80 7.66
C ALA A 177 10.01 -16.25 6.22
N LYS A 178 9.97 -17.15 5.26
CA LYS A 178 9.74 -16.84 3.86
C LYS A 178 8.31 -17.15 3.45
N LEU A 179 7.88 -16.48 2.39
CA LEU A 179 6.65 -16.85 1.69
C LEU A 179 6.70 -18.32 1.23
N PRO A 180 5.56 -19.02 1.15
CA PRO A 180 5.47 -20.30 0.45
C PRO A 180 6.04 -20.19 -0.97
N SER A 181 6.78 -21.21 -1.41
CA SER A 181 7.51 -21.17 -2.68
C SER A 181 6.63 -20.85 -3.90
N ASP A 182 5.42 -21.42 -3.95
CA ASP A 182 4.47 -21.17 -5.04
C ASP A 182 3.93 -19.73 -5.01
N VAL A 183 3.78 -19.15 -3.82
CA VAL A 183 3.36 -17.75 -3.63
C VAL A 183 4.49 -16.81 -4.05
N ALA A 184 5.73 -17.07 -3.60
CA ALA A 184 6.90 -16.30 -4.00
C ALA A 184 7.09 -16.30 -5.52
N GLN A 185 6.98 -17.46 -6.18
CA GLN A 185 7.06 -17.55 -7.63
C GLN A 185 5.99 -16.71 -8.35
N LYS A 186 4.75 -16.74 -7.87
CA LYS A 186 3.66 -15.92 -8.43
C LYS A 186 3.93 -14.42 -8.23
N LYS A 187 4.38 -14.03 -7.03
CA LYS A 187 4.77 -12.64 -6.74
C LYS A 187 5.86 -12.17 -7.71
N HIS A 188 6.94 -12.94 -7.87
CA HIS A 188 8.03 -12.61 -8.79
C HIS A 188 7.54 -12.47 -10.23
N ALA A 189 6.65 -13.36 -10.69
CA ALA A 189 6.08 -13.28 -12.02
C ALA A 189 5.25 -12.00 -12.22
N LEU A 190 4.45 -11.60 -11.22
CA LEU A 190 3.66 -10.36 -11.26
C LEU A 190 4.56 -9.12 -11.27
N ILE A 191 5.60 -9.08 -10.44
CA ILE A 191 6.58 -7.99 -10.40
C ILE A 191 7.27 -7.88 -11.76
N PHE A 192 7.81 -8.97 -12.28
CA PHE A 192 8.51 -8.98 -13.56
C PHE A 192 7.62 -8.49 -14.72
N LYS A 193 6.36 -8.92 -14.74
CA LYS A 193 5.40 -8.53 -15.77
C LYS A 193 5.07 -7.04 -15.72
N ASN A 194 4.89 -6.46 -14.52
CA ASN A 194 4.30 -5.13 -14.36
C ASN A 194 5.32 -4.05 -14.00
N TYR A 195 6.39 -4.39 -13.25
CA TYR A 195 7.32 -3.40 -12.66
C TYR A 195 8.79 -3.66 -12.96
N PHE A 196 9.14 -4.62 -13.82
CA PHE A 196 10.52 -5.09 -13.99
C PHE A 196 11.55 -3.97 -14.25
N ASP A 197 11.11 -2.85 -14.79
CA ASP A 197 11.98 -1.73 -15.18
C ASP A 197 12.16 -0.67 -14.09
N ARG A 198 11.67 -0.92 -12.86
CA ARG A 198 11.79 0.01 -11.72
C ARG A 198 13.07 -0.25 -10.92
N GLY A 199 13.78 0.84 -10.58
CA GLY A 199 15.03 0.76 -9.83
C GLY A 199 14.88 0.10 -8.45
N ALA A 200 13.80 0.43 -7.72
CA ALA A 200 13.49 -0.16 -6.42
C ALA A 200 13.30 -1.69 -6.52
N ILE A 201 12.62 -2.18 -7.55
CA ILE A 201 12.42 -3.62 -7.78
C ILE A 201 13.75 -4.36 -7.85
N ARG A 202 14.72 -3.84 -8.61
CA ARG A 202 16.05 -4.47 -8.75
C ARG A 202 16.86 -4.37 -7.47
N MET A 203 16.75 -3.24 -6.78
CA MET A 203 17.53 -2.96 -5.56
C MET A 203 17.11 -3.88 -4.41
N TYR A 204 15.85 -4.22 -4.30
CA TYR A 204 15.28 -4.98 -3.18
C TYR A 204 14.83 -6.39 -3.56
N GLU A 205 15.20 -6.89 -4.76
CA GLU A 205 14.84 -8.22 -5.24
C GLU A 205 15.20 -9.35 -4.26
N TYR A 206 16.34 -9.23 -3.58
CA TYR A 206 16.80 -10.20 -2.58
C TYR A 206 15.85 -10.32 -1.38
N PHE A 207 15.01 -9.32 -1.13
CA PHE A 207 14.08 -9.28 -0.01
C PHE A 207 12.66 -9.71 -0.39
N ASN A 208 12.37 -9.96 -1.67
CA ASN A 208 11.03 -10.26 -2.18
C ASN A 208 10.36 -11.50 -1.59
N ASP A 209 11.13 -12.45 -1.07
CA ASP A 209 10.61 -13.67 -0.46
C ASP A 209 10.12 -13.48 0.99
N TYR A 210 10.36 -12.30 1.58
CA TYR A 210 10.03 -12.01 2.96
C TYR A 210 8.87 -11.01 3.02
N GLU A 211 7.80 -11.37 3.71
CA GLU A 211 6.63 -10.51 3.94
C GLU A 211 5.99 -10.84 5.29
N ASN A 212 6.75 -10.71 6.37
CA ASN A 212 6.24 -10.93 7.72
C ASN A 212 5.63 -9.63 8.25
N TRP A 213 4.39 -9.33 7.86
CA TRP A 213 3.68 -8.14 8.32
C TRP A 213 3.50 -8.17 9.84
N VAL A 214 3.66 -7.03 10.46
CA VAL A 214 3.59 -6.87 11.92
C VAL A 214 2.34 -6.09 12.30
N LYS A 215 1.57 -6.58 13.26
CA LYS A 215 0.44 -5.81 13.80
C LYS A 215 0.96 -4.52 14.42
N ALA A 216 0.28 -3.39 14.20
CA ALA A 216 0.75 -2.09 14.67
C ALA A 216 0.96 -2.05 16.20
N THR A 217 0.13 -2.78 16.95
CA THR A 217 0.27 -2.95 18.41
C THR A 217 1.55 -3.67 18.84
N ASP A 218 2.17 -4.43 17.95
CA ASP A 218 3.31 -5.31 18.23
C ASP A 218 4.63 -4.76 17.65
N TRP A 219 4.55 -3.61 16.96
CA TRP A 219 5.74 -2.97 16.41
C TRP A 219 6.68 -2.46 17.50
N GLN A 220 7.98 -2.85 17.42
CA GLN A 220 9.04 -2.49 18.37
C GLN A 220 10.23 -1.84 17.67
#